data_ddbf1b56831087409a4110cf4b10aa3c
#
_entry.id   ddbf1b56831087409a4110cf4b10aa3c
#
_cell.length_a   1.000
_cell.length_b   1.000
_cell.length_c   1.000
_cell.angle_alpha   90.00
_cell.angle_beta   90.00
_cell.angle_gamma   90.00
#
_symmetry.space_group_name_H-M   'P 1'
#
loop_
_entity.id
_entity.type
_entity.pdbx_description
1 polymer ?
#
loop_
_entity_poly.entity_id
_entity_poly.type
_entity_poly.pdbx_seq_one_letter_code
_entity_poly.pdbx_strand_id
1 'polypeptide(L)'
;MTDLPDSTRWQLWIVAFGFFMQSLDTTIVNTALPSMAQSLGESPLHMHMVIVSYVLTVAVMLPASGWLADKVGVRNIFFTAIVLFTLGSLFCALSGTLNELLLARALQGVGGAMMVPVGRLTVMKIVPREQYMAAMTFVTLPGQVGPLLGPALGGLLVEHASWHWIFLINIPVGIIGAIATLMLMPNYTMQTRRFDLSGFLLLAVGMAVLTLALDGSKGTGLSPLAIAGLVAVGVVALVLYLLHARNNNRALFSLKLFRTRTFSLGLAGSFAGRIGSGMLPFMTPVFLQIGLGFSPFHAGLMMIPMVLGSMGMKRIVVQVVNRFGYRRVLVATTLGLSLVTLLFMTTALLGWYYVLPFVLFLQGMVNSTRFSSMNTLTLKDLPDNLASSGNSLLSMIMQLSMSIGVTIAGLLLGLFGSQHVSVDSGTTQTVFMYTWLSMAFIIALPAFIFARVPNDTHQNVAISRRKRSAQ
;
A
#
# COMPACT_ATOMS: atom_id res chain seq x y z
N MET A 1 1.96 -15.10 18.68
CA MET A 1 3.24 -15.36 17.99
C MET A 1 4.24 -16.19 18.81
N THR A 2 4.00 -16.39 20.09
CA THR A 2 4.86 -17.20 20.97
C THR A 2 4.85 -18.69 20.65
N ASP A 3 3.82 -19.17 19.97
CA ASP A 3 3.61 -20.60 19.70
C ASP A 3 4.13 -21.06 18.32
N LEU A 4 4.74 -20.16 17.54
CA LEU A 4 5.31 -20.50 16.24
C LEU A 4 6.72 -21.07 16.38
N PRO A 5 7.12 -22.06 15.54
CA PRO A 5 8.50 -22.53 15.48
C PRO A 5 9.48 -21.37 15.19
N ASP A 6 10.70 -21.48 15.68
CA ASP A 6 11.73 -20.44 15.45
C ASP A 6 12.02 -20.21 13.96
N SER A 7 11.99 -21.27 13.15
CA SER A 7 12.16 -21.17 11.69
C SER A 7 11.07 -20.29 11.06
N THR A 8 9.81 -20.44 11.48
CA THR A 8 8.70 -19.63 10.98
C THR A 8 8.87 -18.16 11.38
N ARG A 9 9.36 -17.87 12.58
CA ARG A 9 9.65 -16.49 13.02
C ARG A 9 10.70 -15.83 12.15
N TRP A 10 11.77 -16.51 11.81
CA TRP A 10 12.81 -16.00 10.93
C TRP A 10 12.27 -15.74 9.51
N GLN A 11 11.40 -16.61 9.01
CA GLN A 11 10.73 -16.44 7.73
C GLN A 11 9.84 -15.19 7.73
N LEU A 12 9.11 -14.94 8.80
CA LEU A 12 8.32 -13.72 8.97
C LEU A 12 9.19 -12.46 9.01
N TRP A 13 10.36 -12.51 9.64
CA TRP A 13 11.32 -11.41 9.62
C TRP A 13 11.83 -11.09 8.21
N ILE A 14 12.08 -12.11 7.40
CA ILE A 14 12.51 -11.95 6.00
C ILE A 14 11.42 -11.23 5.19
N VAL A 15 10.17 -11.63 5.34
CA VAL A 15 9.02 -10.98 4.67
C VAL A 15 8.87 -9.53 5.15
N ALA A 16 8.94 -9.31 6.44
CA ALA A 16 8.88 -7.97 7.04
C ALA A 16 9.97 -7.05 6.51
N PHE A 17 11.17 -7.57 6.37
CA PHE A 17 12.31 -6.88 5.80
C PHE A 17 12.09 -6.48 4.34
N GLY A 18 11.52 -7.37 3.52
CA GLY A 18 11.15 -7.06 2.14
C GLY A 18 10.14 -5.93 2.06
N PHE A 19 9.14 -5.93 2.93
CA PHE A 19 8.15 -4.85 3.01
C PHE A 19 8.78 -3.52 3.41
N PHE A 20 9.68 -3.54 4.38
CA PHE A 20 10.42 -2.36 4.81
C PHE A 20 11.27 -1.78 3.68
N MET A 21 12.04 -2.62 2.99
CA MET A 21 12.92 -2.20 1.91
C MET A 21 12.15 -1.52 0.78
N GLN A 22 11.03 -2.11 0.37
CA GLN A 22 10.19 -1.56 -0.69
C GLN A 22 9.54 -0.22 -0.28
N SER A 23 9.00 -0.14 0.93
CA SER A 23 8.33 1.08 1.40
C SER A 23 9.30 2.22 1.67
N LEU A 24 10.50 1.92 2.17
CA LEU A 24 11.57 2.89 2.35
C LEU A 24 12.00 3.50 1.02
N ASP A 25 12.20 2.67 -0.01
CA ASP A 25 12.60 3.13 -1.34
C ASP A 25 11.59 4.13 -1.93
N THR A 26 10.30 3.85 -1.78
CA THR A 26 9.24 4.70 -2.30
C THR A 26 9.31 6.14 -1.77
N THR A 27 9.66 6.31 -0.51
CA THR A 27 9.70 7.63 0.14
C THR A 27 11.08 8.29 0.09
N ILE A 28 12.15 7.51 0.15
CA ILE A 28 13.52 8.05 0.13
C ILE A 28 13.84 8.68 -1.23
N VAL A 29 13.34 8.12 -2.32
CA VAL A 29 13.53 8.65 -3.67
C VAL A 29 12.90 10.03 -3.82
N ASN A 30 11.72 10.26 -3.26
CA ASN A 30 11.05 11.56 -3.29
C ASN A 30 11.91 12.68 -2.73
N THR A 31 12.61 12.42 -1.62
CA THR A 31 13.48 13.40 -0.97
C THR A 31 14.68 13.76 -1.83
N ALA A 32 15.18 12.84 -2.62
CA ALA A 32 16.37 13.02 -3.43
C ALA A 32 16.10 13.59 -4.84
N LEU A 33 14.83 13.73 -5.26
CA LEU A 33 14.50 14.18 -6.61
C LEU A 33 15.13 15.53 -6.99
N PRO A 34 15.14 16.57 -6.16
CA PRO A 34 15.78 17.83 -6.52
C PRO A 34 17.28 17.70 -6.75
N SER A 35 17.98 16.92 -5.93
CA SER A 35 19.41 16.66 -6.09
C SER A 35 19.73 15.85 -7.34
N MET A 36 18.89 14.86 -7.66
CA MET A 36 19.01 14.10 -8.92
C MET A 36 18.81 15.00 -10.13
N ALA A 37 17.83 15.89 -10.11
CA ALA A 37 17.57 16.84 -11.19
C ALA A 37 18.79 17.71 -11.47
N GLN A 38 19.39 18.29 -10.44
CA GLN A 38 20.60 19.11 -10.55
C GLN A 38 21.78 18.31 -11.09
N SER A 39 22.00 17.10 -10.56
CA SER A 39 23.12 16.25 -10.97
C SER A 39 23.01 15.77 -12.42
N LEU A 40 21.80 15.49 -12.91
CA LEU A 40 21.57 14.98 -14.26
C LEU A 40 21.33 16.13 -15.28
N GLY A 41 21.32 17.38 -14.85
CA GLY A 41 21.05 18.53 -15.72
C GLY A 41 19.62 18.59 -16.24
N GLU A 42 18.66 18.06 -15.47
CA GLU A 42 17.25 17.98 -15.85
C GLU A 42 16.39 18.98 -15.07
N SER A 43 15.25 19.34 -15.65
CA SER A 43 14.23 20.12 -14.94
C SER A 43 13.62 19.30 -13.83
N PRO A 44 13.39 19.88 -12.62
CA PRO A 44 12.70 19.16 -11.54
C PRO A 44 11.33 18.62 -11.93
N LEU A 45 10.64 19.23 -12.89
CA LEU A 45 9.34 18.78 -13.39
C LEU A 45 9.42 17.43 -14.12
N HIS A 46 10.54 17.13 -14.80
CA HIS A 46 10.74 15.86 -15.48
C HIS A 46 11.09 14.73 -14.51
N MET A 47 11.57 15.05 -13.33
CA MET A 47 11.99 14.04 -12.34
C MET A 47 10.83 13.27 -11.75
N HIS A 48 9.61 13.77 -11.87
CA HIS A 48 8.42 13.02 -11.47
C HIS A 48 8.32 11.66 -12.20
N MET A 49 8.82 11.59 -13.43
CA MET A 49 8.84 10.36 -14.21
C MET A 49 9.65 9.25 -13.58
N VAL A 50 10.62 9.55 -12.71
CA VAL A 50 11.37 8.55 -11.93
C VAL A 50 10.44 7.75 -11.02
N ILE A 51 9.49 8.42 -10.40
CA ILE A 51 8.47 7.78 -9.55
C ILE A 51 7.45 7.03 -10.41
N VAL A 52 6.95 7.68 -11.46
CA VAL A 52 5.93 7.10 -12.35
C VAL A 52 6.44 5.84 -13.03
N SER A 53 7.69 5.80 -13.47
CA SER A 53 8.30 4.61 -14.07
C SER A 53 8.25 3.38 -13.14
N TYR A 54 8.58 3.57 -11.87
CA TYR A 54 8.49 2.51 -10.88
C TYR A 54 7.04 2.07 -10.64
N VAL A 55 6.16 3.01 -10.38
CA VAL A 55 4.73 2.74 -10.08
C VAL A 55 4.03 2.06 -11.25
N LEU A 56 4.29 2.50 -12.49
CA LEU A 56 3.75 1.87 -13.69
C LEU A 56 4.20 0.42 -13.83
N THR A 57 5.48 0.16 -13.62
CA THR A 57 6.03 -1.20 -13.73
C THR A 57 5.42 -2.11 -12.65
N VAL A 58 5.27 -1.62 -11.44
CA VAL A 58 4.58 -2.35 -10.37
C VAL A 58 3.14 -2.68 -10.79
N ALA A 59 2.41 -1.72 -11.31
CA ALA A 59 1.02 -1.91 -11.73
C ALA A 59 0.88 -2.96 -12.84
N VAL A 60 1.78 -2.94 -13.82
CA VAL A 60 1.80 -3.90 -14.94
C VAL A 60 2.08 -5.32 -14.45
N MET A 61 3.01 -5.48 -13.49
CA MET A 61 3.45 -6.80 -13.03
C MET A 61 2.54 -7.43 -11.97
N LEU A 62 1.79 -6.63 -11.23
CA LEU A 62 0.95 -7.14 -10.13
C LEU A 62 -0.01 -8.26 -10.56
N PRO A 63 -0.71 -8.20 -11.71
CA PRO A 63 -1.63 -9.27 -12.11
C PRO A 63 -0.99 -10.65 -12.25
N ALA A 64 0.29 -10.72 -12.61
CA ALA A 64 1.01 -11.97 -12.79
C ALA A 64 1.59 -12.54 -11.50
N SER A 65 1.58 -11.80 -10.40
CA SER A 65 2.30 -12.16 -9.17
C SER A 65 1.88 -13.50 -8.58
N GLY A 66 0.58 -13.77 -8.52
CA GLY A 66 0.06 -15.00 -7.95
C GLY A 66 0.39 -16.23 -8.80
N TRP A 67 0.22 -16.13 -10.12
CA TRP A 67 0.54 -17.23 -11.03
C TRP A 67 2.03 -17.57 -10.99
N LEU A 68 2.88 -16.55 -11.02
CA LEU A 68 4.34 -16.74 -10.93
C LEU A 68 4.76 -17.37 -9.61
N ALA A 69 4.17 -16.94 -8.49
CA ALA A 69 4.45 -17.51 -7.18
C ALA A 69 4.04 -18.98 -7.09
N ASP A 70 2.92 -19.36 -7.67
CA ASP A 70 2.46 -20.75 -7.70
C ASP A 70 3.34 -21.62 -8.60
N LYS A 71 3.71 -21.11 -9.78
CA LYS A 71 4.50 -21.86 -10.76
C LYS A 71 5.94 -22.09 -10.31
N VAL A 72 6.60 -21.02 -9.89
CA VAL A 72 8.03 -21.02 -9.57
C VAL A 72 8.29 -21.31 -8.10
N GLY A 73 7.32 -20.98 -7.25
CA GLY A 73 7.40 -21.11 -5.80
C GLY A 73 7.69 -19.78 -5.11
N VAL A 74 7.13 -19.62 -3.92
CA VAL A 74 7.20 -18.37 -3.15
C VAL A 74 8.63 -17.98 -2.81
N ARG A 75 9.48 -18.94 -2.45
CA ARG A 75 10.90 -18.68 -2.15
C ARG A 75 11.63 -18.15 -3.37
N ASN A 76 11.51 -18.84 -4.51
CA ASN A 76 12.26 -18.50 -5.72
C ASN A 76 11.81 -17.16 -6.29
N ILE A 77 10.52 -16.87 -6.25
CA ILE A 77 9.99 -15.56 -6.70
C ILE A 77 10.39 -14.45 -5.74
N PHE A 78 10.33 -14.67 -4.43
CA PHE A 78 10.74 -13.67 -3.45
C PHE A 78 12.25 -13.37 -3.54
N PHE A 79 13.06 -14.40 -3.72
CA PHE A 79 14.48 -14.27 -3.98
C PHE A 79 14.76 -13.47 -5.27
N THR A 80 14.10 -13.83 -6.37
CA THR A 80 14.22 -13.13 -7.64
C THR A 80 13.80 -11.67 -7.52
N ALA A 81 12.73 -11.41 -6.79
CA ALA A 81 12.25 -10.04 -6.53
C ALA A 81 13.30 -9.19 -5.81
N ILE A 82 13.93 -9.74 -4.77
CA ILE A 82 15.00 -9.05 -4.03
C ILE A 82 16.20 -8.80 -4.94
N VAL A 83 16.60 -9.77 -5.73
CA VAL A 83 17.74 -9.65 -6.68
C VAL A 83 17.46 -8.57 -7.73
N LEU A 84 16.28 -8.59 -8.35
CA LEU A 84 15.90 -7.58 -9.35
C LEU A 84 15.79 -6.18 -8.74
N PHE A 85 15.23 -6.06 -7.56
CA PHE A 85 15.15 -4.79 -6.85
C PHE A 85 16.55 -4.24 -6.54
N THR A 86 17.45 -5.10 -6.07
CA THR A 86 18.83 -4.74 -5.74
C THR A 86 19.64 -4.36 -6.99
N LEU A 87 19.51 -5.12 -8.07
CA LEU A 87 20.15 -4.79 -9.35
C LEU A 87 19.60 -3.48 -9.92
N GLY A 88 18.29 -3.28 -9.86
CA GLY A 88 17.66 -2.03 -10.27
C GLY A 88 18.18 -0.84 -9.45
N SER A 89 18.35 -1.00 -8.15
CA SER A 89 18.98 0.00 -7.29
C SER A 89 20.41 0.31 -7.70
N LEU A 90 21.21 -0.71 -7.98
CA LEU A 90 22.57 -0.52 -8.44
C LEU A 90 22.62 0.28 -9.76
N PHE A 91 21.79 -0.08 -10.73
CA PHE A 91 21.71 0.65 -12.00
C PHE A 91 21.17 2.07 -11.83
N CYS A 92 20.26 2.31 -10.91
CA CYS A 92 19.85 3.67 -10.55
C CYS A 92 21.04 4.50 -10.05
N ALA A 93 21.86 3.93 -9.17
CA ALA A 93 23.04 4.61 -8.65
C ALA A 93 24.11 4.87 -9.73
N LEU A 94 24.20 4.00 -10.73
CA LEU A 94 25.18 4.13 -11.83
C LEU A 94 24.65 4.97 -13.01
N SER A 95 23.39 5.41 -12.97
CA SER A 95 22.78 6.16 -14.07
C SER A 95 23.41 7.54 -14.23
N GLY A 96 23.79 7.87 -15.46
CA GLY A 96 24.33 9.19 -15.83
C GLY A 96 23.33 10.08 -16.58
N THR A 97 22.21 9.53 -17.00
CA THR A 97 21.15 10.27 -17.71
C THR A 97 19.77 9.93 -17.13
N LEU A 98 18.79 10.79 -17.40
CA LEU A 98 17.41 10.55 -16.97
C LEU A 98 16.85 9.25 -17.57
N ASN A 99 17.11 8.99 -18.86
CA ASN A 99 16.61 7.78 -19.53
C ASN A 99 17.16 6.50 -18.91
N GLU A 100 18.45 6.47 -18.58
CA GLU A 100 19.08 5.35 -17.86
C GLU A 100 18.42 5.15 -16.49
N LEU A 101 18.17 6.23 -15.77
CA LEU A 101 17.52 6.18 -14.47
C LEU A 101 16.08 5.65 -14.56
N LEU A 102 15.32 6.06 -15.58
CA LEU A 102 13.96 5.56 -15.81
C LEU A 102 13.94 4.06 -16.10
N LEU A 103 14.87 3.56 -16.93
CA LEU A 103 15.00 2.13 -17.20
C LEU A 103 15.40 1.34 -15.96
N ALA A 104 16.32 1.87 -15.18
CA ALA A 104 16.73 1.26 -13.92
C ALA A 104 15.58 1.20 -12.90
N ARG A 105 14.78 2.25 -12.82
CA ARG A 105 13.57 2.28 -11.99
C ARG A 105 12.52 1.26 -12.46
N ALA A 106 12.37 1.08 -13.76
CA ALA A 106 11.49 0.03 -14.30
C ALA A 106 11.94 -1.36 -13.87
N LEU A 107 13.25 -1.67 -13.96
CA LEU A 107 13.79 -2.93 -13.47
C LEU A 107 13.56 -3.12 -11.98
N GLN A 108 13.79 -2.08 -11.19
CA GLN A 108 13.53 -2.06 -9.75
C GLN A 108 12.05 -2.31 -9.44
N GLY A 109 11.15 -1.76 -10.26
CA GLY A 109 9.71 -1.94 -10.16
C GLY A 109 9.25 -3.37 -10.40
N VAL A 110 9.91 -4.11 -11.28
CA VAL A 110 9.62 -5.54 -11.49
C VAL A 110 9.85 -6.32 -10.19
N GLY A 111 10.97 -6.07 -9.52
CA GLY A 111 11.25 -6.68 -8.21
C GLY A 111 10.27 -6.22 -7.15
N GLY A 112 10.05 -4.92 -7.06
CA GLY A 112 9.14 -4.33 -6.07
C GLY A 112 7.69 -4.83 -6.18
N ALA A 113 7.23 -5.11 -7.40
CA ALA A 113 5.89 -5.63 -7.65
C ALA A 113 5.64 -7.00 -7.02
N MET A 114 6.70 -7.81 -6.88
CA MET A 114 6.58 -9.18 -6.36
C MET A 114 6.78 -9.23 -4.84
N MET A 115 7.51 -8.30 -4.24
CA MET A 115 7.92 -8.40 -2.84
C MET A 115 6.75 -8.42 -1.86
N VAL A 116 5.83 -7.49 -1.96
CA VAL A 116 4.69 -7.40 -1.03
C VAL A 116 3.65 -8.50 -1.29
N PRO A 117 3.14 -8.72 -2.52
CA PRO A 117 2.16 -9.77 -2.76
C PRO A 117 2.68 -11.16 -2.45
N VAL A 118 3.89 -11.49 -2.88
CA VAL A 118 4.49 -12.81 -2.64
C VAL A 118 4.85 -12.99 -1.17
N GLY A 119 5.31 -11.94 -0.50
CA GLY A 119 5.55 -11.96 0.95
C GLY A 119 4.28 -12.26 1.72
N ARG A 120 3.18 -11.62 1.38
CA ARG A 120 1.86 -11.86 1.99
C ARG A 120 1.37 -13.28 1.71
N LEU A 121 1.53 -13.76 0.48
CA LEU A 121 1.19 -15.13 0.12
C LEU A 121 2.04 -16.14 0.91
N THR A 122 3.31 -15.87 1.10
CA THR A 122 4.20 -16.70 1.93
C THR A 122 3.68 -16.82 3.36
N VAL A 123 3.26 -15.71 3.96
CA VAL A 123 2.65 -15.73 5.30
C VAL A 123 1.43 -16.66 5.34
N MET A 124 0.58 -16.61 4.32
CA MET A 124 -0.60 -17.47 4.23
C MET A 124 -0.23 -18.95 4.16
N LYS A 125 0.93 -19.29 3.62
CA LYS A 125 1.37 -20.70 3.47
C LYS A 125 2.13 -21.24 4.67
N ILE A 126 2.83 -20.41 5.41
CA ILE A 126 3.70 -20.84 6.53
C ILE A 126 3.03 -20.71 7.89
N VAL A 127 1.93 -19.99 8.01
CA VAL A 127 1.24 -19.70 9.27
C VAL A 127 -0.15 -20.32 9.27
N PRO A 128 -0.60 -20.94 10.38
CA PRO A 128 -1.98 -21.41 10.51
C PRO A 128 -2.99 -20.28 10.35
N ARG A 129 -4.17 -20.57 9.83
CA ARG A 129 -5.23 -19.56 9.57
C ARG A 129 -5.59 -18.75 10.82
N GLU A 130 -5.59 -19.37 11.99
CA GLU A 130 -5.90 -18.73 13.26
C GLU A 130 -4.89 -17.63 13.65
N GLN A 131 -3.68 -17.70 13.10
CA GLN A 131 -2.60 -16.75 13.38
C GLN A 131 -2.32 -15.77 12.24
N TYR A 132 -3.12 -15.79 11.17
CA TYR A 132 -2.90 -14.89 10.02
C TYR A 132 -2.87 -13.42 10.41
N MET A 133 -3.79 -12.99 11.24
CA MET A 133 -3.86 -11.58 11.63
C MET A 133 -2.61 -11.14 12.38
N ALA A 134 -2.16 -11.93 13.36
CA ALA A 134 -0.96 -11.61 14.12
C ALA A 134 0.28 -11.56 13.22
N ALA A 135 0.44 -12.55 12.33
CA ALA A 135 1.55 -12.63 11.40
C ALA A 135 1.52 -11.49 10.36
N MET A 136 0.35 -11.22 9.77
CA MET A 136 0.18 -10.11 8.82
C MET A 136 0.47 -8.75 9.46
N THR A 137 0.00 -8.53 10.66
CA THR A 137 0.30 -7.31 11.43
C THR A 137 1.79 -7.16 11.68
N PHE A 138 2.45 -8.24 12.04
CA PHE A 138 3.89 -8.25 12.27
C PHE A 138 4.69 -7.89 11.00
N VAL A 139 4.39 -8.50 9.86
CA VAL A 139 5.15 -8.28 8.63
C VAL A 139 4.85 -6.94 7.95
N THR A 140 3.65 -6.40 8.13
CA THR A 140 3.28 -5.10 7.55
C THR A 140 3.80 -3.92 8.36
N LEU A 141 4.11 -4.11 9.63
CA LEU A 141 4.57 -3.04 10.51
C LEU A 141 5.86 -2.34 10.03
N PRO A 142 6.94 -3.06 9.64
CA PRO A 142 8.11 -2.40 9.09
C PRO A 142 7.84 -1.62 7.81
N GLY A 143 6.86 -2.03 7.02
CA GLY A 143 6.39 -1.28 5.86
C GLY A 143 5.79 0.08 6.22
N GLN A 144 5.27 0.25 7.41
CA GLN A 144 4.77 1.54 7.91
C GLN A 144 5.89 2.42 8.46
N VAL A 145 6.98 1.83 8.95
CA VAL A 145 8.15 2.55 9.44
C VAL A 145 8.97 3.15 8.28
N GLY A 146 9.04 2.47 7.14
CA GLY A 146 9.77 2.90 5.97
C GLY A 146 9.46 4.35 5.53
N PRO A 147 8.18 4.70 5.32
CA PRO A 147 7.79 6.06 4.92
C PRO A 147 8.18 7.17 5.90
N LEU A 148 8.40 6.84 7.15
CA LEU A 148 8.87 7.81 8.16
C LEU A 148 10.36 8.00 8.15
N LEU A 149 11.11 6.91 8.01
CA LEU A 149 12.57 6.95 7.93
C LEU A 149 13.04 7.51 6.60
N GLY A 150 12.24 7.37 5.53
CA GLY A 150 12.60 7.78 4.18
C GLY A 150 13.06 9.23 4.08
N PRO A 151 12.22 10.21 4.45
CA PRO A 151 12.61 11.62 4.37
C PRO A 151 13.83 11.98 5.24
N ALA A 152 13.90 11.46 6.46
CA ALA A 152 15.01 11.73 7.36
C ALA A 152 16.32 11.12 6.85
N LEU A 153 16.31 9.85 6.48
CA LEU A 153 17.47 9.14 5.96
C LEU A 153 17.89 9.68 4.59
N GLY A 154 16.92 9.97 3.72
CA GLY A 154 17.16 10.55 2.41
C GLY A 154 17.79 11.92 2.49
N GLY A 155 17.28 12.79 3.37
CA GLY A 155 17.85 14.11 3.62
C GLY A 155 19.29 14.02 4.14
N LEU A 156 19.54 13.12 5.10
CA LEU A 156 20.87 12.89 5.65
C LEU A 156 21.87 12.43 4.57
N LEU A 157 21.50 11.47 3.74
CA LEU A 157 22.37 10.95 2.70
C LEU A 157 22.61 11.98 1.58
N VAL A 158 21.62 12.76 1.22
CA VAL A 158 21.75 13.80 0.19
C VAL A 158 22.66 14.93 0.67
N GLU A 159 22.52 15.36 1.93
CA GLU A 159 23.34 16.44 2.49
C GLU A 159 24.80 16.03 2.76
N HIS A 160 25.03 14.84 3.31
CA HIS A 160 26.33 14.42 3.82
C HIS A 160 27.11 13.49 2.89
N ALA A 161 26.47 12.91 1.88
CA ALA A 161 27.12 12.07 0.88
C ALA A 161 26.69 12.49 -0.52
N SER A 162 25.78 11.73 -1.15
CA SER A 162 25.19 12.10 -2.42
C SER A 162 23.86 11.36 -2.60
N TRP A 163 23.05 11.76 -3.58
CA TRP A 163 21.79 11.08 -3.87
C TRP A 163 21.99 9.61 -4.31
N HIS A 164 23.19 9.26 -4.83
CA HIS A 164 23.49 7.88 -5.23
C HIS A 164 23.38 6.90 -4.06
N TRP A 165 23.66 7.34 -2.86
CA TRP A 165 23.62 6.50 -1.65
C TRP A 165 22.23 6.06 -1.27
N ILE A 166 21.18 6.76 -1.68
CA ILE A 166 19.81 6.29 -1.41
C ILE A 166 19.52 4.96 -2.12
N PHE A 167 20.20 4.71 -3.24
CA PHE A 167 20.12 3.44 -3.97
C PHE A 167 21.19 2.46 -3.49
N LEU A 168 22.40 2.92 -3.22
CA LEU A 168 23.51 2.05 -2.81
C LEU A 168 23.28 1.37 -1.46
N ILE A 169 22.53 1.97 -0.54
CA ILE A 169 22.20 1.34 0.74
C ILE A 169 21.36 0.07 0.58
N ASN A 170 20.61 -0.05 -0.53
CA ASN A 170 19.81 -1.24 -0.81
C ASN A 170 20.65 -2.45 -1.19
N ILE A 171 21.89 -2.26 -1.61
CA ILE A 171 22.74 -3.34 -2.13
C ILE A 171 23.19 -4.30 -1.03
N PRO A 172 23.87 -3.87 0.05
CA PRO A 172 24.25 -4.79 1.12
C PRO A 172 23.03 -5.43 1.79
N VAL A 173 21.98 -4.64 1.97
CA VAL A 173 20.72 -5.06 2.57
C VAL A 173 20.04 -6.10 1.69
N GLY A 174 20.00 -5.89 0.37
CA GLY A 174 19.43 -6.83 -0.60
C GLY A 174 20.22 -8.14 -0.71
N ILE A 175 21.54 -8.08 -0.65
CA ILE A 175 22.41 -9.28 -0.66
C ILE A 175 22.12 -10.15 0.56
N ILE A 176 22.06 -9.56 1.76
CA ILE A 176 21.75 -10.27 2.99
C ILE A 176 20.35 -10.89 2.92
N GLY A 177 19.37 -10.12 2.45
CA GLY A 177 18.00 -10.60 2.31
C GLY A 177 17.84 -11.73 1.30
N ALA A 178 18.56 -11.67 0.17
CA ALA A 178 18.56 -12.73 -0.84
C ALA A 178 19.16 -14.02 -0.30
N ILE A 179 20.30 -13.95 0.38
CA ILE A 179 20.96 -15.11 0.99
C ILE A 179 20.06 -15.72 2.05
N ALA A 180 19.50 -14.90 2.94
CA ALA A 180 18.59 -15.37 3.99
C ALA A 180 17.35 -16.06 3.40
N THR A 181 16.79 -15.54 2.31
CA THR A 181 15.65 -16.14 1.63
C THR A 181 15.96 -17.53 1.11
N LEU A 182 17.11 -17.71 0.46
CA LEU A 182 17.52 -19.02 -0.05
C LEU A 182 17.78 -20.04 1.06
N MET A 183 18.31 -19.59 2.20
CA MET A 183 18.69 -20.49 3.30
C MET A 183 17.51 -20.86 4.22
N LEU A 184 16.58 -19.95 4.43
CA LEU A 184 15.58 -20.09 5.49
C LEU A 184 14.15 -20.25 4.99
N MET A 185 13.85 -19.80 3.75
CA MET A 185 12.50 -19.86 3.20
C MET A 185 12.19 -21.22 2.58
N PRO A 186 11.03 -21.83 2.87
CA PRO A 186 10.57 -23.00 2.14
C PRO A 186 10.01 -22.60 0.78
N ASN A 187 10.18 -23.47 -0.21
CA ASN A 187 9.63 -23.24 -1.54
C ASN A 187 8.34 -24.01 -1.73
N TYR A 188 7.21 -23.29 -1.73
CA TYR A 188 5.90 -23.86 -2.00
C TYR A 188 5.50 -23.60 -3.44
N THR A 189 5.22 -24.67 -4.20
CA THR A 189 4.67 -24.62 -5.54
C THR A 189 3.28 -25.22 -5.56
N MET A 190 2.47 -24.82 -6.54
CA MET A 190 1.17 -25.41 -6.81
C MET A 190 1.06 -25.76 -8.27
N GLN A 191 0.16 -26.70 -8.61
CA GLN A 191 -0.15 -26.96 -10.02
C GLN A 191 -0.81 -25.74 -10.61
N THR A 192 -0.25 -25.26 -11.73
CA THR A 192 -0.77 -24.10 -12.45
C THR A 192 -1.33 -24.52 -13.80
N ARG A 193 -2.33 -23.80 -14.25
CA ARG A 193 -2.82 -23.88 -15.62
C ARG A 193 -1.90 -23.10 -16.55
N ARG A 194 -2.06 -23.27 -17.86
CA ARG A 194 -1.36 -22.46 -18.85
C ARG A 194 -1.58 -20.97 -18.55
N PHE A 195 -0.53 -20.18 -18.69
CA PHE A 195 -0.61 -18.74 -18.44
C PHE A 195 -1.62 -18.06 -19.36
N ASP A 196 -2.51 -17.28 -18.78
CA ASP A 196 -3.51 -16.50 -19.50
C ASP A 196 -2.90 -15.20 -20.00
N LEU A 197 -2.23 -15.27 -21.16
CA LEU A 197 -1.56 -14.10 -21.75
C LEU A 197 -2.55 -13.00 -22.12
N SER A 198 -3.71 -13.37 -22.71
CA SER A 198 -4.73 -12.40 -23.09
C SER A 198 -5.30 -11.67 -21.88
N GLY A 199 -5.62 -12.38 -20.82
CA GLY A 199 -6.08 -11.81 -19.56
C GLY A 199 -5.03 -10.93 -18.88
N PHE A 200 -3.78 -11.38 -18.89
CA PHE A 200 -2.66 -10.58 -18.36
C PHE A 200 -2.50 -9.27 -19.12
N LEU A 201 -2.53 -9.30 -20.45
CA LEU A 201 -2.39 -8.09 -21.26
C LEU A 201 -3.53 -7.10 -21.02
N LEU A 202 -4.78 -7.59 -20.90
CA LEU A 202 -5.92 -6.73 -20.59
C LEU A 202 -5.78 -6.07 -19.22
N LEU A 203 -5.42 -6.83 -18.20
CA LEU A 203 -5.20 -6.31 -16.85
C LEU A 203 -4.00 -5.37 -16.78
N ALA A 204 -2.90 -5.72 -17.42
CA ALA A 204 -1.69 -4.91 -17.45
C ALA A 204 -1.94 -3.55 -18.13
N VAL A 205 -2.62 -3.55 -19.28
CA VAL A 205 -3.01 -2.30 -19.96
C VAL A 205 -3.95 -1.48 -19.10
N GLY A 206 -4.97 -2.11 -18.51
CA GLY A 206 -5.91 -1.43 -17.63
C GLY A 206 -5.21 -0.77 -16.44
N MET A 207 -4.36 -1.51 -15.74
CA MET A 207 -3.61 -1.01 -14.58
C MET A 207 -2.62 0.10 -14.98
N ALA A 208 -1.86 -0.09 -16.05
CA ALA A 208 -0.87 0.89 -16.51
C ALA A 208 -1.54 2.20 -16.92
N VAL A 209 -2.59 2.12 -17.71
CA VAL A 209 -3.31 3.30 -18.22
C VAL A 209 -4.01 4.05 -17.09
N LEU A 210 -4.67 3.35 -16.17
CA LEU A 210 -5.29 3.98 -15.00
C LEU A 210 -4.26 4.64 -14.08
N THR A 211 -3.15 3.95 -13.82
CA THR A 211 -2.06 4.49 -13.00
C THR A 211 -1.45 5.74 -13.65
N LEU A 212 -1.22 5.70 -14.95
CA LEU A 212 -0.71 6.87 -15.69
C LEU A 212 -1.69 8.04 -15.64
N ALA A 213 -2.99 7.78 -15.76
CA ALA A 213 -4.00 8.82 -15.66
C ALA A 213 -4.03 9.50 -14.28
N LEU A 214 -3.89 8.69 -13.21
CA LEU A 214 -3.97 9.17 -11.83
C LEU A 214 -2.66 9.81 -11.36
N ASP A 215 -1.53 9.11 -11.52
CA ASP A 215 -0.24 9.54 -10.98
C ASP A 215 0.53 10.42 -11.95
N GLY A 216 0.38 10.19 -13.25
CA GLY A 216 1.07 10.96 -14.29
C GLY A 216 0.50 12.36 -14.53
N SER A 217 -0.71 12.65 -14.05
CA SER A 217 -1.37 13.96 -14.24
C SER A 217 -0.63 15.12 -13.59
N LYS A 218 0.18 14.85 -12.57
CA LYS A 218 0.86 15.85 -11.76
C LYS A 218 2.15 16.43 -12.37
N GLY A 219 2.72 15.79 -13.37
CA GLY A 219 4.01 16.20 -13.91
C GLY A 219 4.18 16.04 -15.42
N THR A 220 3.23 15.43 -16.10
CA THR A 220 3.33 15.11 -17.54
C THR A 220 2.68 16.15 -18.44
N GLY A 221 2.00 17.17 -17.90
CA GLY A 221 1.31 18.19 -18.68
C GLY A 221 0.12 17.66 -19.50
N LEU A 222 -0.45 16.51 -19.11
CA LEU A 222 -1.61 15.94 -19.78
C LEU A 222 -2.84 16.84 -19.60
N SER A 223 -3.57 17.07 -20.71
CA SER A 223 -4.83 17.81 -20.66
C SER A 223 -5.90 17.00 -19.94
N PRO A 224 -6.93 17.65 -19.34
CA PRO A 224 -8.05 16.90 -18.72
C PRO A 224 -8.74 15.94 -19.68
N LEU A 225 -8.81 16.28 -20.97
CA LEU A 225 -9.39 15.41 -22.00
C LEU A 225 -8.54 14.13 -22.20
N ALA A 226 -7.21 14.27 -22.23
CA ALA A 226 -6.29 13.13 -22.32
C ALA A 226 -6.42 12.22 -21.11
N ILE A 227 -6.53 12.75 -19.91
CA ILE A 227 -6.76 11.99 -18.67
C ILE A 227 -8.08 11.23 -18.72
N ALA A 228 -9.15 11.89 -19.16
CA ALA A 228 -10.46 11.24 -19.32
C ALA A 228 -10.41 10.11 -20.34
N GLY A 229 -9.69 10.29 -21.45
CA GLY A 229 -9.47 9.26 -22.47
C GLY A 229 -8.71 8.05 -21.91
N LEU A 230 -7.67 8.28 -21.13
CA LEU A 230 -6.90 7.21 -20.46
C LEU A 230 -7.75 6.44 -19.46
N VAL A 231 -8.54 7.12 -18.65
CA VAL A 231 -9.46 6.47 -17.71
C VAL A 231 -10.49 5.60 -18.46
N ALA A 232 -11.04 6.13 -19.56
CA ALA A 232 -11.98 5.37 -20.38
C ALA A 232 -11.35 4.10 -20.98
N VAL A 233 -10.13 4.19 -21.50
CA VAL A 233 -9.38 3.03 -22.03
C VAL A 233 -9.12 2.01 -20.93
N GLY A 234 -8.72 2.45 -19.76
CA GLY A 234 -8.46 1.59 -18.61
C GLY A 234 -9.71 0.85 -18.15
N VAL A 235 -10.83 1.54 -18.03
CA VAL A 235 -12.12 0.94 -17.66
C VAL A 235 -12.58 -0.07 -18.71
N VAL A 236 -12.46 0.25 -20.00
CA VAL A 236 -12.80 -0.66 -21.10
C VAL A 236 -11.94 -1.92 -21.04
N ALA A 237 -10.63 -1.78 -20.79
CA ALA A 237 -9.74 -2.94 -20.66
C ALA A 237 -10.15 -3.86 -19.50
N LEU A 238 -10.52 -3.30 -18.36
CA LEU A 238 -10.99 -4.07 -17.20
C LEU A 238 -12.34 -4.75 -17.46
N VAL A 239 -13.26 -4.08 -18.15
CA VAL A 239 -14.55 -4.68 -18.56
C VAL A 239 -14.33 -5.83 -19.56
N LEU A 240 -13.44 -5.64 -20.54
CA LEU A 240 -13.07 -6.71 -21.47
C LEU A 240 -12.44 -7.90 -20.75
N TYR A 241 -11.65 -7.66 -19.71
CA TYR A 241 -11.13 -8.73 -18.88
C TYR A 241 -12.25 -9.51 -18.18
N LEU A 242 -13.25 -8.83 -17.62
CA LEU A 242 -14.39 -9.49 -16.99
C LEU A 242 -15.15 -10.37 -17.97
N LEU A 243 -15.35 -9.90 -19.20
CA LEU A 243 -15.99 -10.69 -20.26
C LEU A 243 -15.11 -11.89 -20.67
N HIS A 244 -13.80 -11.70 -20.76
CA HIS A 244 -12.84 -12.77 -21.04
C HIS A 244 -12.83 -13.83 -19.93
N ALA A 245 -12.90 -13.43 -18.66
CA ALA A 245 -12.86 -14.32 -17.52
C ALA A 245 -14.18 -15.07 -17.26
N ARG A 246 -15.29 -14.59 -17.80
CA ARG A 246 -16.65 -15.07 -17.48
C ARG A 246 -16.84 -16.59 -17.64
N ASN A 247 -16.30 -17.18 -18.72
CA ASN A 247 -16.43 -18.61 -19.02
C ASN A 247 -15.06 -19.26 -19.27
N ASN A 248 -13.97 -18.63 -18.85
CA ASN A 248 -12.63 -19.11 -19.12
C ASN A 248 -12.04 -19.76 -17.86
N ASN A 249 -11.84 -21.07 -17.92
CA ASN A 249 -11.21 -21.83 -16.83
C ASN A 249 -9.72 -21.49 -16.63
N ARG A 250 -9.09 -20.83 -17.60
CA ARG A 250 -7.68 -20.41 -17.56
C ARG A 250 -7.50 -18.94 -17.15
N ALA A 251 -8.60 -18.24 -16.83
CA ALA A 251 -8.52 -16.85 -16.44
C ALA A 251 -7.53 -16.64 -15.28
N LEU A 252 -6.76 -15.59 -15.37
CA LEU A 252 -5.75 -15.23 -14.36
C LEU A 252 -6.40 -15.05 -12.99
N PHE A 253 -7.55 -14.37 -12.95
CA PHE A 253 -8.42 -14.28 -11.79
C PHE A 253 -9.77 -14.91 -12.11
N SER A 254 -10.08 -16.00 -11.43
CA SER A 254 -11.37 -16.66 -11.61
C SER A 254 -12.49 -15.86 -10.95
N LEU A 255 -13.65 -15.75 -11.63
CA LEU A 255 -14.83 -15.15 -11.00
C LEU A 255 -15.38 -15.98 -9.83
N LYS A 256 -14.89 -17.21 -9.65
CA LYS A 256 -15.17 -18.03 -8.46
C LYS A 256 -14.66 -17.40 -7.16
N LEU A 257 -13.69 -16.50 -7.21
CA LEU A 257 -13.24 -15.72 -6.06
C LEU A 257 -14.39 -14.98 -5.38
N PHE A 258 -15.32 -14.44 -6.16
CA PHE A 258 -16.45 -13.66 -5.64
C PHE A 258 -17.57 -14.51 -5.04
N ARG A 259 -17.51 -15.82 -5.12
CA ARG A 259 -18.43 -16.73 -4.41
C ARG A 259 -18.16 -16.72 -2.91
N THR A 260 -16.95 -16.42 -2.48
CA THR A 260 -16.60 -16.21 -1.06
C THR A 260 -17.08 -14.82 -0.66
N ARG A 261 -18.11 -14.75 0.18
CA ARG A 261 -18.74 -13.47 0.58
C ARG A 261 -17.76 -12.55 1.30
N THR A 262 -16.94 -13.08 2.19
CA THR A 262 -15.94 -12.30 2.91
C THR A 262 -14.88 -11.72 1.99
N PHE A 263 -14.50 -12.44 0.94
CA PHE A 263 -13.59 -11.91 -0.08
C PHE A 263 -14.21 -10.74 -0.85
N SER A 264 -15.43 -10.91 -1.34
CA SER A 264 -16.13 -9.85 -2.10
C SER A 264 -16.34 -8.60 -1.28
N LEU A 265 -16.85 -8.75 -0.04
CA LEU A 265 -17.06 -7.63 0.88
C LEU A 265 -15.73 -7.01 1.34
N GLY A 266 -14.74 -7.82 1.63
CA GLY A 266 -13.41 -7.38 2.01
C GLY A 266 -12.71 -6.62 0.88
N LEU A 267 -12.83 -7.08 -0.35
CA LEU A 267 -12.25 -6.42 -1.53
C LEU A 267 -12.92 -5.07 -1.79
N ALA A 268 -14.26 -5.00 -1.76
CA ALA A 268 -15.00 -3.75 -1.92
C ALA A 268 -14.70 -2.78 -0.78
N GLY A 269 -14.65 -3.27 0.45
CA GLY A 269 -14.30 -2.49 1.62
C GLY A 269 -12.86 -1.99 1.60
N SER A 270 -11.92 -2.82 1.14
CA SER A 270 -10.52 -2.43 0.95
C SER A 270 -10.37 -1.36 -0.12
N PHE A 271 -11.08 -1.47 -1.23
CA PHE A 271 -11.08 -0.44 -2.27
C PHE A 271 -11.55 0.90 -1.71
N ALA A 272 -12.75 0.95 -1.16
CA ALA A 272 -13.32 2.17 -0.62
C ALA A 272 -12.55 2.69 0.61
N GLY A 273 -12.14 1.81 1.50
CA GLY A 273 -11.40 2.18 2.72
C GLY A 273 -10.01 2.72 2.45
N ARG A 274 -9.32 2.20 1.45
CA ARG A 274 -7.96 2.65 1.12
C ARG A 274 -7.93 3.94 0.31
N ILE A 275 -9.01 4.29 -0.35
CA ILE A 275 -9.16 5.63 -0.93
C ILE A 275 -9.04 6.68 0.19
N GLY A 276 -9.75 6.48 1.30
CA GLY A 276 -9.65 7.34 2.47
C GLY A 276 -8.28 7.31 3.13
N SER A 277 -7.74 6.12 3.41
CA SER A 277 -6.40 5.97 4.01
C SER A 277 -5.29 6.50 3.13
N GLY A 278 -5.43 6.44 1.80
CA GLY A 278 -4.42 6.93 0.86
C GLY A 278 -4.32 8.44 0.82
N MET A 279 -5.38 9.15 1.18
CA MET A 279 -5.37 10.61 1.27
C MET A 279 -4.52 11.12 2.44
N LEU A 280 -4.49 10.41 3.55
CA LEU A 280 -3.85 10.85 4.79
C LEU A 280 -2.33 11.03 4.67
N PRO A 281 -1.54 10.07 4.13
CA PRO A 281 -0.10 10.25 4.00
C PRO A 281 0.30 11.39 3.08
N PHE A 282 -0.54 11.74 2.12
CA PHE A 282 -0.33 12.89 1.24
C PHE A 282 -0.69 14.20 1.94
N MET A 283 -1.88 14.27 2.53
CA MET A 283 -2.44 15.53 3.05
C MET A 283 -1.80 15.95 4.36
N THR A 284 -1.45 15.02 5.25
CA THR A 284 -0.91 15.37 6.58
C THR A 284 0.39 16.15 6.50
N PRO A 285 1.44 15.72 5.75
CA PRO A 285 2.66 16.54 5.60
C PRO A 285 2.40 17.88 4.90
N VAL A 286 1.56 17.89 3.89
CA VAL A 286 1.21 19.12 3.16
C VAL A 286 0.53 20.13 4.09
N PHE A 287 -0.40 19.66 4.90
CA PHE A 287 -1.10 20.51 5.86
C PHE A 287 -0.17 21.05 6.95
N LEU A 288 0.69 20.20 7.52
CA LEU A 288 1.63 20.60 8.56
C LEU A 288 2.62 21.67 8.05
N GLN A 289 3.10 21.51 6.82
CA GLN A 289 4.09 22.42 6.26
C GLN A 289 3.47 23.70 5.68
N ILE A 290 2.44 23.56 4.85
CA ILE A 290 1.83 24.70 4.15
C ILE A 290 0.72 25.33 5.00
N GLY A 291 -0.13 24.52 5.61
CA GLY A 291 -1.26 25.02 6.40
C GLY A 291 -0.85 25.59 7.76
N LEU A 292 0.07 24.97 8.45
CA LEU A 292 0.54 25.38 9.78
C LEU A 292 1.91 26.05 9.80
N GLY A 293 2.64 26.01 8.68
CA GLY A 293 3.96 26.65 8.56
C GLY A 293 5.08 25.90 9.25
N PHE A 294 4.92 24.62 9.58
CA PHE A 294 5.99 23.82 10.17
C PHE A 294 7.12 23.59 9.17
N SER A 295 8.36 23.53 9.65
CA SER A 295 9.48 23.11 8.83
C SER A 295 9.32 21.64 8.41
N PRO A 296 9.92 21.19 7.28
CA PRO A 296 9.85 19.79 6.89
C PRO A 296 10.31 18.82 7.96
N PHE A 297 11.36 19.18 8.69
CA PHE A 297 11.88 18.38 9.81
C PHE A 297 10.88 18.30 10.98
N HIS A 298 10.27 19.44 11.36
CA HIS A 298 9.27 19.48 12.43
C HIS A 298 8.02 18.69 12.05
N ALA A 299 7.57 18.83 10.80
CA ALA A 299 6.43 18.03 10.29
C ALA A 299 6.72 16.52 10.35
N GLY A 300 7.94 16.11 9.98
CA GLY A 300 8.38 14.73 10.10
C GLY A 300 8.39 14.21 11.53
N LEU A 301 8.88 15.01 12.48
CA LEU A 301 8.86 14.66 13.91
C LEU A 301 7.43 14.53 14.43
N MET A 302 6.52 15.37 13.99
CA MET A 302 5.10 15.30 14.37
C MET A 302 4.41 14.01 13.90
N MET A 303 4.93 13.36 12.88
CA MET A 303 4.37 12.10 12.38
C MET A 303 4.89 10.84 13.10
N ILE A 304 5.97 10.97 13.90
CA ILE A 304 6.52 9.83 14.65
C ILE A 304 5.49 9.17 15.59
N PRO A 305 4.68 9.93 16.37
CA PRO A 305 3.69 9.33 17.25
C PRO A 305 2.67 8.44 16.51
N MET A 306 2.35 8.76 15.26
CA MET A 306 1.45 7.96 14.44
C MET A 306 2.00 6.54 14.21
N VAL A 307 3.29 6.40 13.98
CA VAL A 307 3.94 5.08 13.86
C VAL A 307 4.00 4.37 15.19
N LEU A 308 4.32 5.08 16.27
CA LEU A 308 4.32 4.49 17.60
C LEU A 308 2.94 3.94 17.96
N GLY A 309 1.86 4.64 17.58
CA GLY A 309 0.50 4.16 17.73
C GLY A 309 0.23 2.89 16.92
N SER A 310 0.65 2.87 15.66
CA SER A 310 0.54 1.69 14.80
C SER A 310 1.30 0.50 15.38
N MET A 311 2.51 0.71 15.89
CA MET A 311 3.32 -0.32 16.52
C MET A 311 2.69 -0.85 17.82
N GLY A 312 2.11 0.03 18.63
CA GLY A 312 1.46 -0.34 19.88
C GLY A 312 0.25 -1.25 19.69
N MET A 313 -0.49 -1.08 18.61
CA MET A 313 -1.66 -1.91 18.30
C MET A 313 -1.33 -3.34 17.89
N LYS A 314 -0.09 -3.64 17.54
CA LYS A 314 0.35 -4.98 17.13
C LYS A 314 -0.06 -6.07 18.12
N ARG A 315 0.06 -5.81 19.44
CA ARG A 315 -0.27 -6.76 20.49
C ARG A 315 -1.77 -6.84 20.79
N ILE A 316 -2.52 -5.81 20.45
CA ILE A 316 -3.91 -5.62 20.88
C ILE A 316 -4.90 -5.96 19.78
N VAL A 317 -4.53 -5.78 18.49
CA VAL A 317 -5.45 -5.92 17.36
C VAL A 317 -6.11 -7.30 17.29
N VAL A 318 -5.38 -8.36 17.53
CA VAL A 318 -5.91 -9.74 17.48
C VAL A 318 -6.96 -9.94 18.57
N GLN A 319 -6.67 -9.48 19.78
CA GLN A 319 -7.60 -9.58 20.91
C GLN A 319 -8.88 -8.75 20.67
N VAL A 320 -8.74 -7.58 20.12
CA VAL A 320 -9.89 -6.69 19.79
C VAL A 320 -10.79 -7.36 18.75
N VAL A 321 -10.23 -7.90 17.68
CA VAL A 321 -11.02 -8.58 16.65
C VAL A 321 -11.64 -9.87 17.17
N ASN A 322 -10.92 -10.63 17.97
CA ASN A 322 -11.46 -11.86 18.57
C ASN A 322 -12.62 -11.60 19.53
N ARG A 323 -12.58 -10.48 20.24
CA ARG A 323 -13.63 -10.10 21.19
C ARG A 323 -14.85 -9.50 20.51
N PHE A 324 -14.66 -8.58 19.56
CA PHE A 324 -15.75 -7.79 18.97
C PHE A 324 -16.19 -8.29 17.58
N GLY A 325 -15.37 -9.06 16.88
CA GLY A 325 -15.61 -9.52 15.52
C GLY A 325 -15.25 -8.49 14.45
N TYR A 326 -15.08 -8.97 13.22
CA TYR A 326 -14.63 -8.13 12.10
C TYR A 326 -15.59 -6.98 11.78
N ARG A 327 -16.89 -7.22 11.75
CA ARG A 327 -17.87 -6.20 11.41
C ARG A 327 -17.81 -5.00 12.37
N ARG A 328 -17.87 -5.26 13.66
CA ARG A 328 -17.84 -4.19 14.67
C ARG A 328 -16.52 -3.44 14.66
N VAL A 329 -15.40 -4.16 14.53
CA VAL A 329 -14.06 -3.53 14.48
C VAL A 329 -13.93 -2.67 13.24
N LEU A 330 -14.32 -3.16 12.06
CA LEU A 330 -14.20 -2.41 10.81
C LEU A 330 -15.12 -1.18 10.77
N VAL A 331 -16.36 -1.31 11.20
CA VAL A 331 -17.28 -0.16 11.28
C VAL A 331 -16.76 0.87 12.30
N ALA A 332 -16.39 0.42 13.49
CA ALA A 332 -15.91 1.31 14.55
C ALA A 332 -14.61 2.03 14.15
N THR A 333 -13.65 1.32 13.54
CA THR A 333 -12.39 1.93 13.11
C THR A 333 -12.55 2.85 11.91
N THR A 334 -13.47 2.55 11.00
CA THR A 334 -13.77 3.43 9.87
C THR A 334 -14.40 4.75 10.34
N LEU A 335 -15.40 4.70 11.17
CA LEU A 335 -16.00 5.88 11.77
C LEU A 335 -15.03 6.59 12.71
N GLY A 336 -14.27 5.84 13.48
CA GLY A 336 -13.23 6.36 14.38
C GLY A 336 -12.13 7.10 13.64
N LEU A 337 -11.67 6.59 12.51
CA LEU A 337 -10.67 7.27 11.67
C LEU A 337 -11.19 8.61 11.14
N SER A 338 -12.45 8.66 10.72
CA SER A 338 -13.10 9.89 10.30
C SER A 338 -13.17 10.91 11.45
N LEU A 339 -13.58 10.48 12.64
CA LEU A 339 -13.65 11.34 13.84
C LEU A 339 -12.26 11.84 14.27
N VAL A 340 -11.25 10.98 14.24
CA VAL A 340 -9.87 11.36 14.57
C VAL A 340 -9.32 12.35 13.55
N THR A 341 -9.66 12.19 12.27
CA THR A 341 -9.30 13.15 11.22
C THR A 341 -9.92 14.52 11.49
N LEU A 342 -11.18 14.58 11.88
CA LEU A 342 -11.84 15.83 12.29
C LEU A 342 -11.22 16.42 13.54
N LEU A 343 -10.86 15.59 14.52
CA LEU A 343 -10.19 16.03 15.74
C LEU A 343 -8.81 16.62 15.45
N PHE A 344 -8.05 15.99 14.55
CA PHE A 344 -6.74 16.50 14.09
C PHE A 344 -6.90 17.86 13.43
N MET A 345 -7.84 18.01 12.53
CA MET A 345 -8.14 19.28 11.87
C MET A 345 -8.50 20.36 12.89
N THR A 346 -9.43 20.07 13.80
CA THR A 346 -9.93 21.04 14.77
C THR A 346 -8.83 21.50 15.73
N THR A 347 -8.06 20.57 16.28
CA THR A 347 -6.95 20.91 17.22
C THR A 347 -5.84 21.69 16.53
N ALA A 348 -5.53 21.35 15.26
CA ALA A 348 -4.52 22.05 14.48
C ALA A 348 -4.96 23.49 14.15
N LEU A 349 -6.20 23.69 13.72
CA LEU A 349 -6.72 25.02 13.39
C LEU A 349 -6.93 25.91 14.62
N LEU A 350 -7.17 25.32 15.79
CA LEU A 350 -7.22 26.06 17.06
C LEU A 350 -5.85 26.42 17.63
N GLY A 351 -4.77 25.95 17.00
CA GLY A 351 -3.40 26.20 17.45
C GLY A 351 -2.95 25.36 18.63
N TRP A 352 -3.67 24.28 18.95
CA TRP A 352 -3.33 23.37 20.05
C TRP A 352 -2.28 22.34 19.61
N TYR A 353 -1.11 22.82 19.21
CA TYR A 353 -0.07 21.98 18.60
C TYR A 353 0.50 20.92 19.54
N TYR A 354 0.47 21.15 20.85
CA TYR A 354 0.94 20.17 21.84
C TYR A 354 0.00 18.96 21.97
N VAL A 355 -1.23 19.06 21.49
CA VAL A 355 -2.22 17.96 21.46
C VAL A 355 -2.06 17.11 20.20
N LEU A 356 -1.50 17.65 19.11
CA LEU A 356 -1.37 16.97 17.82
C LEU A 356 -0.64 15.63 17.91
N PRO A 357 0.47 15.45 18.66
CA PRO A 357 1.12 14.15 18.79
C PRO A 357 0.19 13.06 19.32
N PHE A 358 -0.66 13.39 20.30
CA PHE A 358 -1.63 12.44 20.86
C PHE A 358 -2.71 12.06 19.85
N VAL A 359 -3.20 13.02 19.09
CA VAL A 359 -4.20 12.79 18.03
C VAL A 359 -3.62 11.92 16.92
N LEU A 360 -2.39 12.18 16.48
CA LEU A 360 -1.71 11.38 15.47
C LEU A 360 -1.39 9.97 15.97
N PHE A 361 -1.04 9.83 17.24
CA PHE A 361 -0.89 8.53 17.88
C PHE A 361 -2.19 7.71 17.79
N LEU A 362 -3.30 8.32 18.14
CA LEU A 362 -4.63 7.72 18.08
C LEU A 362 -5.01 7.36 16.62
N GLN A 363 -4.70 8.24 15.68
CA GLN A 363 -4.91 7.98 14.24
C GLN A 363 -4.13 6.76 13.77
N GLY A 364 -2.87 6.64 14.19
CA GLY A 364 -2.04 5.48 13.88
C GLY A 364 -2.62 4.18 14.43
N MET A 365 -3.10 4.18 15.67
CA MET A 365 -3.76 3.03 16.29
C MET A 365 -4.99 2.59 15.50
N VAL A 366 -5.88 3.51 15.19
CA VAL A 366 -7.13 3.23 14.49
C VAL A 366 -6.87 2.74 13.06
N ASN A 367 -6.00 3.42 12.34
CA ASN A 367 -5.67 3.06 10.96
C ASN A 367 -4.97 1.70 10.86
N SER A 368 -4.07 1.39 11.77
CA SER A 368 -3.38 0.09 11.83
C SER A 368 -4.36 -1.05 12.12
N THR A 369 -5.28 -0.87 13.06
CA THR A 369 -6.33 -1.86 13.37
C THR A 369 -7.21 -2.12 12.17
N ARG A 370 -7.66 -1.07 11.50
CA ARG A 370 -8.49 -1.15 10.31
C ARG A 370 -7.76 -1.87 9.16
N PHE A 371 -6.51 -1.51 8.90
CA PHE A 371 -5.70 -2.10 7.84
C PHE A 371 -5.52 -3.61 8.04
N SER A 372 -5.10 -4.03 9.22
CA SER A 372 -4.90 -5.44 9.55
C SER A 372 -6.20 -6.23 9.46
N SER A 373 -7.29 -5.67 9.93
CA SER A 373 -8.62 -6.30 9.89
C SER A 373 -9.14 -6.46 8.46
N MET A 374 -8.97 -5.44 7.61
CA MET A 374 -9.37 -5.51 6.19
C MET A 374 -8.61 -6.59 5.43
N ASN A 375 -7.30 -6.64 5.56
CA ASN A 375 -6.48 -7.62 4.86
C ASN A 375 -6.80 -9.05 5.29
N THR A 376 -6.91 -9.27 6.59
CA THR A 376 -7.19 -10.60 7.12
C THR A 376 -8.60 -11.06 6.75
N LEU A 377 -9.59 -10.19 6.87
CA LEU A 377 -10.97 -10.51 6.47
C LEU A 377 -11.05 -10.94 5.00
N THR A 378 -10.40 -10.20 4.13
CA THR A 378 -10.46 -10.44 2.68
C THR A 378 -9.91 -11.82 2.31
N LEU A 379 -8.84 -12.26 2.96
CA LEU A 379 -8.12 -13.46 2.57
C LEU A 379 -8.45 -14.71 3.39
N LYS A 380 -9.04 -14.56 4.58
CA LYS A 380 -9.16 -15.64 5.57
C LYS A 380 -10.00 -16.85 5.11
N ASP A 381 -11.02 -16.64 4.29
CA ASP A 381 -11.98 -17.68 3.90
C ASP A 381 -11.75 -18.21 2.49
N LEU A 382 -10.72 -17.74 1.79
CA LEU A 382 -10.41 -18.23 0.46
C LEU A 382 -9.92 -19.68 0.51
N PRO A 383 -10.38 -20.55 -0.43
CA PRO A 383 -9.79 -21.87 -0.62
C PRO A 383 -8.29 -21.77 -0.98
N ASP A 384 -7.50 -22.76 -0.63
CA ASP A 384 -6.05 -22.75 -0.87
C ASP A 384 -5.69 -22.64 -2.37
N ASN A 385 -6.51 -23.22 -3.24
CA ASN A 385 -6.32 -23.15 -4.69
C ASN A 385 -6.60 -21.76 -5.28
N LEU A 386 -7.30 -20.89 -4.57
CA LEU A 386 -7.61 -19.51 -4.97
C LEU A 386 -6.83 -18.45 -4.21
N ALA A 387 -6.01 -18.85 -3.24
CA ALA A 387 -5.29 -17.93 -2.37
C ALA A 387 -4.35 -16.99 -3.13
N SER A 388 -3.58 -17.51 -4.08
CA SER A 388 -2.64 -16.71 -4.90
C SER A 388 -3.36 -15.69 -5.77
N SER A 389 -4.42 -16.12 -6.45
CA SER A 389 -5.23 -15.24 -7.30
C SER A 389 -5.91 -14.14 -6.49
N GLY A 390 -6.51 -14.50 -5.35
CA GLY A 390 -7.16 -13.55 -4.46
C GLY A 390 -6.18 -12.53 -3.89
N ASN A 391 -4.99 -12.97 -3.51
CA ASN A 391 -3.92 -12.09 -2.99
C ASN A 391 -3.42 -11.10 -4.07
N SER A 392 -3.23 -11.56 -5.30
CA SER A 392 -2.85 -10.69 -6.42
C SER A 392 -3.92 -9.66 -6.73
N LEU A 393 -5.18 -10.05 -6.76
CA LEU A 393 -6.30 -9.15 -7.00
C LEU A 393 -6.42 -8.11 -5.88
N LEU A 394 -6.24 -8.51 -4.62
CA LEU A 394 -6.20 -7.59 -3.49
C LEU A 394 -5.07 -6.56 -3.65
N SER A 395 -3.90 -6.99 -4.08
CA SER A 395 -2.75 -6.10 -4.32
C SER A 395 -3.03 -5.08 -5.43
N MET A 396 -3.69 -5.48 -6.50
CA MET A 396 -4.12 -4.57 -7.56
C MET A 396 -5.10 -3.52 -7.04
N ILE A 397 -6.09 -3.95 -6.28
CA ILE A 397 -7.09 -3.05 -5.68
C ILE A 397 -6.44 -2.09 -4.68
N MET A 398 -5.50 -2.56 -3.89
CA MET A 398 -4.72 -1.71 -2.98
C MET A 398 -3.96 -0.62 -3.72
N GLN A 399 -3.28 -0.98 -4.81
CA GLN A 399 -2.52 -0.04 -5.64
C GLN A 399 -3.43 1.03 -6.25
N LEU A 400 -4.51 0.62 -6.89
CA LEU A 400 -5.47 1.54 -7.51
C LEU A 400 -6.13 2.47 -6.48
N SER A 401 -6.58 1.93 -5.36
CA SER A 401 -7.30 2.72 -4.36
C SER A 401 -6.40 3.75 -3.69
N MET A 402 -5.13 3.43 -3.44
CA MET A 402 -4.16 4.40 -2.92
C MET A 402 -3.91 5.53 -3.91
N SER A 403 -3.72 5.21 -5.20
CA SER A 403 -3.55 6.22 -6.26
C SER A 403 -4.79 7.11 -6.41
N ILE A 404 -5.98 6.54 -6.37
CA ILE A 404 -7.25 7.29 -6.41
C ILE A 404 -7.34 8.21 -5.18
N GLY A 405 -6.97 7.74 -4.00
CA GLY A 405 -6.98 8.53 -2.76
C GLY A 405 -6.10 9.77 -2.86
N VAL A 406 -4.86 9.61 -3.29
CA VAL A 406 -3.92 10.73 -3.48
C VAL A 406 -4.46 11.72 -4.51
N THR A 407 -5.01 11.22 -5.61
CA THR A 407 -5.58 12.08 -6.67
C THR A 407 -6.78 12.87 -6.16
N ILE A 408 -7.69 12.23 -5.41
CA ILE A 408 -8.86 12.91 -4.82
C ILE A 408 -8.41 13.99 -3.84
N ALA A 409 -7.44 13.70 -2.98
CA ALA A 409 -6.90 14.69 -2.05
C ALA A 409 -6.33 15.92 -2.77
N GLY A 410 -5.56 15.68 -3.82
CA GLY A 410 -5.01 16.77 -4.65
C GLY A 410 -6.09 17.58 -5.35
N LEU A 411 -7.12 16.92 -5.89
CA LEU A 411 -8.27 17.58 -6.54
C LEU A 411 -9.08 18.42 -5.55
N LEU A 412 -9.34 17.91 -4.35
CA LEU A 412 -10.05 18.66 -3.30
C LEU A 412 -9.29 19.90 -2.90
N LEU A 413 -7.99 19.76 -2.68
CA LEU A 413 -7.13 20.90 -2.32
C LEU A 413 -7.10 21.94 -3.43
N GLY A 414 -6.98 21.53 -4.70
CA GLY A 414 -7.02 22.41 -5.86
C GLY A 414 -8.38 23.09 -6.05
N LEU A 415 -9.47 22.34 -5.87
CA LEU A 415 -10.82 22.88 -6.02
C LEU A 415 -11.12 23.98 -4.98
N PHE A 416 -10.83 23.74 -3.73
CA PHE A 416 -11.05 24.72 -2.67
C PHE A 416 -10.04 25.86 -2.74
N GLY A 417 -8.81 25.59 -3.19
CA GLY A 417 -7.78 26.62 -3.40
C GLY A 417 -8.08 27.59 -4.54
N SER A 418 -8.68 27.11 -5.63
CA SER A 418 -9.01 27.94 -6.79
C SER A 418 -10.16 28.93 -6.53
N GLN A 419 -11.03 28.65 -5.58
CA GLN A 419 -12.15 29.53 -5.22
C GLN A 419 -11.73 30.74 -4.37
N HIS A 420 -10.50 30.73 -3.85
CA HIS A 420 -9.99 31.77 -2.95
C HIS A 420 -8.72 32.38 -3.57
N VAL A 421 -8.87 33.58 -4.14
CA VAL A 421 -7.82 34.26 -4.95
C VAL A 421 -6.84 35.09 -4.11
N SER A 422 -7.02 35.22 -2.80
CA SER A 422 -6.15 36.02 -1.94
C SER A 422 -5.18 35.21 -1.13
N VAL A 423 -3.90 35.63 -1.11
CA VAL A 423 -2.77 34.98 -0.42
C VAL A 423 -2.77 35.34 1.09
N ASP A 424 -3.92 35.31 1.75
CA ASP A 424 -4.00 35.58 3.17
C ASP A 424 -3.93 34.27 3.98
N SER A 425 -3.24 34.27 5.12
CA SER A 425 -3.08 33.10 5.98
C SER A 425 -4.43 32.51 6.46
N GLY A 426 -5.41 33.35 6.65
CA GLY A 426 -6.78 32.91 7.01
C GLY A 426 -7.46 32.14 5.89
N THR A 427 -7.20 32.49 4.63
CA THR A 427 -7.74 31.81 3.45
C THR A 427 -7.16 30.42 3.28
N THR A 428 -5.86 30.25 3.50
CA THR A 428 -5.17 28.94 3.44
C THR A 428 -5.74 27.98 4.45
N GLN A 429 -5.96 28.43 5.69
CA GLN A 429 -6.59 27.60 6.73
C GLN A 429 -8.00 27.18 6.38
N THR A 430 -8.80 28.08 5.78
CA THR A 430 -10.15 27.75 5.32
C THR A 430 -10.15 26.70 4.21
N VAL A 431 -9.24 26.79 3.26
CA VAL A 431 -9.06 25.79 2.18
C VAL A 431 -8.77 24.41 2.79
N PHE A 432 -7.84 24.33 3.72
CA PHE A 432 -7.50 23.07 4.38
C PHE A 432 -8.66 22.56 5.23
N MET A 433 -9.41 23.43 5.89
CA MET A 433 -10.58 23.03 6.66
C MET A 433 -11.61 22.33 5.78
N TYR A 434 -11.98 22.90 4.64
CA TYR A 434 -12.91 22.29 3.70
C TYR A 434 -12.37 20.98 3.12
N THR A 435 -11.08 20.92 2.84
CA THR A 435 -10.42 19.70 2.35
C THR A 435 -10.51 18.59 3.39
N TRP A 436 -10.17 18.87 4.65
CA TRP A 436 -10.26 17.89 5.73
C TRP A 436 -11.67 17.42 6.01
N LEU A 437 -12.66 18.32 5.96
CA LEU A 437 -14.07 17.96 6.12
C LEU A 437 -14.53 17.01 5.02
N SER A 438 -14.16 17.28 3.77
CA SER A 438 -14.48 16.42 2.64
C SER A 438 -13.79 15.05 2.76
N MET A 439 -12.54 15.02 3.18
CA MET A 439 -11.79 13.79 3.43
C MET A 439 -12.44 12.95 4.53
N ALA A 440 -12.85 13.57 5.62
CA ALA A 440 -13.51 12.87 6.72
C ALA A 440 -14.82 12.21 6.27
N PHE A 441 -15.59 12.87 5.44
CA PHE A 441 -16.80 12.31 4.84
C PHE A 441 -16.48 11.09 3.97
N ILE A 442 -15.49 11.19 3.10
CA ILE A 442 -15.07 10.08 2.22
C ILE A 442 -14.54 8.91 3.05
N ILE A 443 -13.77 9.17 4.11
CA ILE A 443 -13.24 8.13 5.01
C ILE A 443 -14.38 7.38 5.72
N ALA A 444 -15.48 8.05 6.04
CA ALA A 444 -16.62 7.44 6.74
C ALA A 444 -17.48 6.55 5.83
N LEU A 445 -17.52 6.79 4.52
CA LEU A 445 -18.41 6.08 3.59
C LEU A 445 -18.24 4.55 3.58
N PRO A 446 -17.04 3.96 3.68
CA PRO A 446 -16.86 2.51 3.69
C PRO A 446 -17.55 1.79 4.85
N ALA A 447 -17.99 2.49 5.90
CA ALA A 447 -18.72 1.90 7.01
C ALA A 447 -20.00 1.18 6.55
N PHE A 448 -20.65 1.66 5.48
CA PHE A 448 -21.83 1.00 4.90
C PHE A 448 -21.50 -0.38 4.32
N ILE A 449 -20.32 -0.53 3.72
CA ILE A 449 -19.84 -1.81 3.18
C ILE A 449 -19.50 -2.76 4.35
N PHE A 450 -18.77 -2.28 5.32
CA PHE A 450 -18.35 -3.08 6.48
C PHE A 450 -19.51 -3.49 7.38
N ALA A 451 -20.61 -2.75 7.39
CA ALA A 451 -21.80 -3.13 8.11
C ALA A 451 -22.45 -4.43 7.59
N ARG A 452 -22.15 -4.82 6.36
CA ARG A 452 -22.64 -6.07 5.74
C ARG A 452 -21.75 -7.27 6.00
N VAL A 453 -20.57 -7.08 6.59
CA VAL A 453 -19.63 -8.15 6.88
C VAL A 453 -20.18 -9.05 7.99
N PRO A 454 -20.07 -10.41 7.88
CA PRO A 454 -20.42 -11.32 8.97
C PRO A 454 -19.62 -11.04 10.24
N ASN A 455 -20.30 -10.98 11.38
CA ASN A 455 -19.64 -10.70 12.66
C ASN A 455 -19.21 -11.99 13.37
N ASP A 456 -18.27 -12.72 12.74
CA ASP A 456 -17.72 -13.95 13.30
C ASP A 456 -16.60 -13.64 14.28
N THR A 457 -16.81 -14.01 15.54
CA THR A 457 -15.74 -14.04 16.53
C THR A 457 -15.17 -15.46 16.60
N HIS A 458 -13.89 -15.61 16.99
CA HIS A 458 -13.30 -16.94 17.15
C HIS A 458 -14.08 -17.82 18.13
N GLN A 459 -14.71 -17.23 19.14
CA GLN A 459 -15.58 -17.94 20.07
C GLN A 459 -16.82 -18.53 19.39
N ASN A 460 -17.44 -17.77 18.49
CA ASN A 460 -18.62 -18.23 17.75
C ASN A 460 -18.28 -19.34 16.74
N VAL A 461 -17.10 -19.30 16.13
CA VAL A 461 -16.62 -20.34 15.22
C VAL A 461 -16.36 -21.66 15.97
N ALA A 462 -15.77 -21.59 17.15
CA ALA A 462 -15.55 -22.77 17.99
C ALA A 462 -16.86 -23.42 18.44
N ILE A 463 -17.87 -22.61 18.80
CA ILE A 463 -19.20 -23.07 19.20
C ILE A 463 -19.94 -23.69 18.01
N SER A 464 -19.85 -23.12 16.82
CA SER A 464 -20.49 -23.66 15.62
C SER A 464 -19.85 -24.97 15.15
N ARG A 465 -18.54 -25.11 15.28
CA ARG A 465 -17.84 -26.38 15.01
C ARG A 465 -18.23 -27.47 15.99
N ARG A 466 -18.35 -27.16 17.27
CA ARG A 466 -18.83 -28.12 18.28
C ARG A 466 -20.28 -28.59 18.04
N LYS A 467 -21.14 -27.69 17.57
CA LYS A 467 -22.53 -28.07 17.21
C LYS A 467 -22.59 -28.94 15.95
N ARG A 468 -21.71 -28.75 14.97
CA ARG A 468 -21.66 -29.56 13.74
C ARG A 468 -21.00 -30.93 13.97
N SER A 469 -20.13 -31.09 14.95
CA SER A 469 -19.54 -32.38 15.31
C SER A 469 -20.42 -33.19 16.27
N ALA A 470 -21.49 -32.60 16.79
CA ALA A 470 -22.45 -33.27 17.68
C ALA A 470 -23.77 -33.66 16.95
N GLN A 471 -23.89 -33.35 15.66
CA GLN A 471 -24.92 -33.81 14.73
C GLN A 471 -24.32 -34.85 13.77
#